data_6be6b27a5cc73b3dc4452d1eb1c6fc35
#
_entry.id   6be6b27a5cc73b3dc4452d1eb1c6fc35
#
_cell.length_a   1.000
_cell.length_b   1.000
_cell.length_c   1.000
_cell.angle_alpha   90.00
_cell.angle_beta   90.00
_cell.angle_gamma   90.00
#
_symmetry.space_group_name_H-M   'P 1'
#
loop_
_entity.id
_entity.type
_entity.pdbx_description
1 polymer ?
#
loop_
_entity_poly.entity_id
_entity_poly.type
_entity_poly.pdbx_seq_one_letter_code
_entity_poly.pdbx_strand_id
1 'polypeptide(L)'
;MFTGIIETMGELVKVEKEQTNLHFHIRSTLAKELKIDQSLAHDGVCLTVVEIQGDIYIVTAVHETLQKSALGMWTVGRKINLERAMKLGDRLDGHLVQGHVDQVGECVGVEDQGGSWLFDFQFSAEDQNLIIEKGSLCCLLYTSPSPRDRG
;
A
#
# COMPACT_ATOMS: atom_id res chain seq x y z
N MET A 1 -3.50 -12.23 -0.82
CA MET A 1 -4.87 -11.71 -0.67
C MET A 1 -4.95 -10.93 0.63
N PHE A 2 -5.65 -9.79 0.59
CA PHE A 2 -5.81 -8.84 1.68
C PHE A 2 -7.28 -8.45 1.81
N THR A 3 -7.64 -7.76 2.90
CA THR A 3 -9.02 -7.30 3.15
C THR A 3 -9.21 -5.82 2.84
N GLY A 4 -8.11 -5.06 2.74
CA GLY A 4 -8.12 -3.59 2.67
C GLY A 4 -8.26 -2.92 4.04
N ILE A 5 -8.20 -3.68 5.13
CA ILE A 5 -8.25 -3.17 6.51
C ILE A 5 -6.83 -3.05 7.04
N ILE A 6 -6.43 -1.83 7.36
CA ILE A 6 -5.08 -1.53 7.84
C ILE A 6 -4.91 -2.03 9.28
N GLU A 7 -3.88 -2.83 9.53
CA GLU A 7 -3.55 -3.35 10.86
C GLU A 7 -2.71 -2.35 11.67
N THR A 8 -1.71 -1.75 11.04
CA THR A 8 -0.79 -0.81 11.68
C THR A 8 -0.08 0.04 10.64
N MET A 9 0.78 0.93 11.09
CA MET A 9 1.68 1.72 10.24
C MET A 9 3.13 1.31 10.43
N GLY A 10 3.90 1.39 9.35
CA GLY A 10 5.35 1.36 9.36
C GLY A 10 5.94 2.71 9.01
N GLU A 11 7.24 2.84 9.18
CA GLU A 11 8.03 4.00 8.80
C GLU A 11 9.15 3.58 7.84
N LEU A 12 9.23 4.23 6.70
CA LEU A 12 10.33 4.04 5.76
C LEU A 12 11.60 4.67 6.32
N VAL A 13 12.57 3.84 6.68
CA VAL A 13 13.83 4.30 7.31
C VAL A 13 14.99 4.36 6.34
N LYS A 14 14.95 3.62 5.23
CA LYS A 14 16.00 3.61 4.20
C LYS A 14 15.44 3.13 2.88
N VAL A 15 15.98 3.64 1.78
CA VAL A 15 15.76 3.16 0.41
C VAL A 15 17.11 2.83 -0.20
N GLU A 16 17.24 1.65 -0.75
CA GLU A 16 18.42 1.22 -1.49
C GLU A 16 18.04 0.88 -2.91
N LYS A 17 18.86 1.32 -3.85
CA LYS A 17 18.67 1.00 -5.26
C LYS A 17 19.64 -0.09 -5.68
N GLU A 18 19.11 -1.15 -6.26
CA GLU A 18 19.87 -2.20 -6.90
C GLU A 18 19.41 -2.36 -8.36
N GLN A 19 20.22 -1.89 -9.29
CA GLN A 19 19.89 -1.85 -10.72
C GLN A 19 18.55 -1.10 -10.97
N THR A 20 17.49 -1.81 -11.34
CA THR A 20 16.14 -1.28 -11.59
C THR A 20 15.18 -1.48 -10.41
N ASN A 21 15.62 -2.16 -9.35
CA ASN A 21 14.82 -2.47 -8.19
C ASN A 21 15.07 -1.45 -7.07
N LEU A 22 14.08 -1.31 -6.18
CA LEU A 22 14.22 -0.57 -4.92
C LEU A 22 13.96 -1.51 -3.75
N HIS A 23 14.86 -1.45 -2.76
CA HIS A 23 14.70 -2.13 -1.47
C HIS A 23 14.26 -1.10 -0.45
N PHE A 24 13.12 -1.35 0.18
CA PHE A 24 12.57 -0.50 1.23
C PHE A 24 12.80 -1.15 2.59
N HIS A 25 13.52 -0.44 3.45
CA HIS A 25 13.71 -0.81 4.85
C HIS A 25 12.62 -0.13 5.68
N ILE A 26 11.79 -0.91 6.31
CA ILE A 26 10.59 -0.40 7.00
C ILE A 26 10.63 -0.82 8.46
N ARG A 27 10.59 0.15 9.36
CA ARG A 27 10.44 -0.08 10.80
C ARG A 27 8.98 -0.26 11.13
N SER A 28 8.64 -1.33 11.85
CA SER A 28 7.29 -1.58 12.33
C SER A 28 7.29 -2.55 13.50
N THR A 29 6.28 -2.44 14.36
CA THR A 29 6.03 -3.42 15.43
C THR A 29 5.72 -4.81 14.86
N LEU A 30 5.17 -4.89 13.65
CA LEU A 30 4.92 -6.16 12.96
C LEU A 30 6.18 -6.93 12.60
N ALA A 31 7.34 -6.29 12.48
CA ALA A 31 8.57 -6.93 12.01
C ALA A 31 8.90 -8.24 12.78
N LYS A 32 8.61 -8.27 14.08
CA LYS A 32 8.86 -9.44 14.94
C LYS A 32 7.93 -10.62 14.68
N GLU A 33 6.80 -10.39 14.01
CA GLU A 33 5.79 -11.40 13.69
C GLU A 33 5.86 -11.85 12.22
N LEU A 34 6.63 -11.14 11.39
CA LEU A 34 6.80 -11.44 9.98
C LEU A 34 7.76 -12.63 9.78
N LYS A 35 7.68 -13.20 8.58
CA LYS A 35 8.59 -14.25 8.12
C LYS A 35 9.12 -13.86 6.74
N ILE A 36 10.32 -14.30 6.43
CA ILE A 36 10.87 -14.21 5.07
C ILE A 36 9.91 -14.94 4.12
N ASP A 37 9.78 -14.43 2.90
CA ASP A 37 8.84 -14.87 1.85
C ASP A 37 7.34 -14.62 2.18
N GLN A 38 7.03 -13.94 3.27
CA GLN A 38 5.66 -13.54 3.58
C GLN A 38 5.25 -12.32 2.75
N SER A 39 4.03 -12.34 2.22
CA SER A 39 3.41 -11.17 1.57
C SER A 39 2.83 -10.22 2.60
N LEU A 40 3.08 -8.93 2.40
CA LEU A 40 2.56 -7.82 3.21
C LEU A 40 2.12 -6.70 2.27
N ALA A 41 0.95 -6.12 2.50
CA ALA A 41 0.50 -4.95 1.74
C ALA A 41 1.06 -3.67 2.37
N HIS A 42 1.60 -2.81 1.50
CA HIS A 42 2.23 -1.53 1.85
C HIS A 42 1.49 -0.43 1.11
N ASP A 43 0.71 0.40 1.80
CA ASP A 43 -0.27 1.29 1.18
C ASP A 43 -1.10 0.53 0.11
N GLY A 44 -1.43 -0.75 0.37
CA GLY A 44 -2.17 -1.64 -0.52
C GLY A 44 -1.33 -2.38 -1.59
N VAL A 45 -0.05 -2.05 -1.76
CA VAL A 45 0.83 -2.76 -2.70
C VAL A 45 1.41 -4.01 -2.03
N CYS A 46 1.17 -5.17 -2.61
CA CYS A 46 1.72 -6.44 -2.14
C CYS A 46 3.22 -6.50 -2.45
N LEU A 47 4.03 -6.58 -1.39
CA LEU A 47 5.47 -6.83 -1.50
C LEU A 47 5.85 -8.01 -0.61
N THR A 48 6.92 -8.70 -0.99
CA THR A 48 7.42 -9.87 -0.25
C THR A 48 8.56 -9.46 0.67
N VAL A 49 8.50 -9.93 1.92
CA VAL A 49 9.56 -9.74 2.91
C VAL A 49 10.78 -10.56 2.52
N VAL A 50 11.93 -9.91 2.32
CA VAL A 50 13.18 -10.56 1.92
C VAL A 50 14.18 -10.67 3.07
N GLU A 51 14.09 -9.79 4.07
CA GLU A 51 14.99 -9.80 5.22
C GLU A 51 14.30 -9.18 6.44
N ILE A 52 14.72 -9.59 7.65
CA ILE A 52 14.21 -9.05 8.92
C ILE A 52 15.41 -8.78 9.84
N GLN A 53 15.50 -7.55 10.36
CA GLN A 53 16.57 -7.08 11.26
C GLN A 53 15.95 -6.38 12.49
N GLY A 54 15.62 -7.14 13.51
CA GLY A 54 15.03 -6.59 14.73
C GLY A 54 13.61 -6.04 14.51
N ASP A 55 13.44 -4.71 14.56
CA ASP A 55 12.19 -4.01 14.33
C ASP A 55 12.06 -3.47 12.87
N ILE A 56 13.05 -3.76 12.04
CA ILE A 56 13.08 -3.39 10.62
C ILE A 56 12.97 -4.65 9.77
N TYR A 57 12.17 -4.58 8.73
CA TYR A 57 12.14 -5.59 7.67
C TYR A 57 12.38 -4.93 6.31
N ILE A 58 12.78 -5.73 5.34
CA ILE A 58 13.13 -5.27 4.00
C ILE A 58 12.20 -5.94 2.99
N VAL A 59 11.68 -5.14 2.08
CA VAL A 59 10.90 -5.61 0.93
C VAL A 59 11.49 -5.05 -0.36
N THR A 60 11.30 -5.77 -1.46
CA THR A 60 11.83 -5.37 -2.77
C THR A 60 10.68 -5.07 -3.73
N ALA A 61 10.71 -3.88 -4.32
CA ALA A 61 9.86 -3.54 -5.45
C ALA A 61 10.67 -3.67 -6.75
N VAL A 62 10.21 -4.53 -7.64
CA VAL A 62 10.80 -4.72 -8.97
C VAL A 62 10.34 -3.61 -9.92
N HIS A 63 11.04 -3.46 -11.04
CA HIS A 63 10.80 -2.40 -12.02
C HIS A 63 9.31 -2.28 -12.45
N GLU A 64 8.65 -3.40 -12.75
CA GLU A 64 7.23 -3.40 -13.14
C GLU A 64 6.33 -2.83 -12.04
N THR A 65 6.57 -3.23 -10.79
CA THR A 65 5.81 -2.72 -9.64
C THR A 65 6.03 -1.21 -9.45
N LEU A 66 7.26 -0.74 -9.65
CA LEU A 66 7.60 0.68 -9.57
C LEU A 66 6.95 1.51 -10.68
N GLN A 67 6.78 0.95 -11.88
CA GLN A 67 6.11 1.63 -12.99
C GLN A 67 4.59 1.76 -12.79
N LYS A 68 3.97 0.75 -12.19
CA LYS A 68 2.51 0.68 -11.99
C LYS A 68 2.04 1.31 -10.67
N SER A 69 2.97 1.70 -9.80
CA SER A 69 2.66 2.16 -8.45
C SER A 69 3.37 3.47 -8.10
N ALA A 70 2.91 4.11 -7.02
CA ALA A 70 3.56 5.32 -6.50
C ALA A 70 4.80 5.03 -5.62
N LEU A 71 5.25 3.76 -5.51
CA LEU A 71 6.37 3.38 -4.64
C LEU A 71 7.67 4.10 -5.00
N GLY A 72 7.89 4.41 -6.28
CA GLY A 72 9.06 5.15 -6.74
C GLY A 72 9.18 6.59 -6.21
N MET A 73 8.06 7.15 -5.70
CA MET A 73 8.01 8.50 -5.10
C MET A 73 8.22 8.50 -3.58
N TRP A 74 8.41 7.33 -2.96
CA TRP A 74 8.55 7.23 -1.53
C TRP A 74 9.88 7.80 -1.05
N THR A 75 9.82 8.57 0.04
CA THR A 75 10.97 9.17 0.69
C THR A 75 11.09 8.70 2.13
N VAL A 76 12.31 8.67 2.65
CA VAL A 76 12.60 8.32 4.05
C VAL A 76 11.78 9.20 5.00
N GLY A 77 11.24 8.59 6.05
CA GLY A 77 10.32 9.22 7.01
C GLY A 77 8.84 9.04 6.67
N ARG A 78 8.50 8.54 5.46
CA ARG A 78 7.12 8.27 5.10
C ARG A 78 6.48 7.23 6.04
N LYS A 79 5.27 7.51 6.46
CA LYS A 79 4.40 6.52 7.13
C LYS A 79 3.66 5.71 6.07
N ILE A 80 3.59 4.40 6.29
CA ILE A 80 3.07 3.43 5.33
C ILE A 80 2.02 2.58 6.04
N ASN A 81 0.83 2.48 5.47
CA ASN A 81 -0.21 1.59 5.96
C ASN A 81 0.17 0.13 5.67
N LEU A 82 0.06 -0.73 6.68
CA LEU A 82 0.46 -2.13 6.60
C LEU A 82 -0.72 -3.06 6.87
N GLU A 83 -0.81 -4.11 6.07
CA GLU A 83 -1.77 -5.21 6.25
C GLU A 83 -1.09 -6.53 5.88
N ARG A 84 -1.15 -7.51 6.77
CA ARG A 84 -0.67 -8.86 6.49
C ARG A 84 -1.63 -9.60 5.57
N ALA A 85 -1.10 -10.52 4.77
CA ALA A 85 -1.95 -11.41 3.98
C ALA A 85 -2.87 -12.23 4.87
N MET A 86 -4.12 -12.42 4.42
CA MET A 86 -5.11 -13.26 5.08
C MET A 86 -4.59 -14.70 5.20
N LYS A 87 -4.96 -15.35 6.30
CA LYS A 87 -4.76 -16.79 6.48
C LYS A 87 -5.98 -17.54 5.96
N LEU A 88 -5.78 -18.78 5.56
CA LEU A 88 -6.90 -19.66 5.22
C LEU A 88 -7.78 -19.91 6.46
N GLY A 89 -9.06 -19.58 6.33
CA GLY A 89 -10.03 -19.68 7.42
C GLY A 89 -10.29 -18.38 8.19
N ASP A 90 -9.58 -17.30 7.88
CA ASP A 90 -9.90 -15.99 8.43
C ASP A 90 -11.27 -15.50 7.93
N ARG A 91 -11.93 -14.66 8.74
CA ARG A 91 -13.14 -13.96 8.32
C ARG A 91 -12.78 -12.86 7.34
N LEU A 92 -13.63 -12.70 6.32
CA LEU A 92 -13.50 -11.58 5.38
C LEU A 92 -14.38 -10.42 5.88
N ASP A 93 -13.81 -9.56 6.72
CA ASP A 93 -14.51 -8.38 7.25
C ASP A 93 -14.41 -7.15 6.34
N GLY A 94 -13.64 -7.24 5.26
CA GLY A 94 -13.45 -6.20 4.23
C GLY A 94 -13.79 -6.70 2.83
N HIS A 95 -12.89 -6.43 1.90
CA HIS A 95 -13.00 -6.80 0.49
C HIS A 95 -11.90 -7.78 0.09
N LEU A 96 -12.09 -8.51 -1.00
CA LEU A 96 -11.01 -9.32 -1.57
C LEU A 96 -10.08 -8.43 -2.39
N VAL A 97 -8.90 -8.15 -1.83
CA VAL A 97 -7.88 -7.30 -2.45
C VAL A 97 -6.65 -8.12 -2.77
N GLN A 98 -6.19 -8.09 -4.02
CA GLN A 98 -4.99 -8.84 -4.43
C GLN A 98 -3.70 -8.13 -4.01
N GLY A 99 -3.70 -6.80 -4.00
CA GLY A 99 -2.51 -5.98 -3.77
C GLY A 99 -1.64 -5.81 -5.03
N HIS A 100 -2.14 -6.22 -6.18
CA HIS A 100 -1.51 -5.98 -7.49
C HIS A 100 -2.11 -4.72 -8.08
N VAL A 101 -1.26 -3.71 -8.30
CA VAL A 101 -1.68 -2.40 -8.77
C VAL A 101 -1.85 -2.41 -10.28
N ASP A 102 -2.98 -1.95 -10.76
CA ASP A 102 -3.25 -1.82 -12.20
C ASP A 102 -2.67 -0.53 -12.76
N GLN A 103 -2.92 0.60 -12.08
CA GLN A 103 -2.43 1.92 -12.49
C GLN A 103 -2.38 2.90 -11.31
N VAL A 104 -1.75 4.05 -11.51
CA VAL A 104 -1.74 5.18 -10.58
C VAL A 104 -2.84 6.15 -10.96
N GLY A 105 -3.61 6.61 -9.97
CA GLY A 105 -4.53 7.73 -10.09
C GLY A 105 -4.02 8.94 -9.30
N GLU A 106 -4.44 10.14 -9.69
CA GLU A 106 -4.17 11.37 -8.97
C GLU A 106 -5.39 11.80 -8.18
N CYS A 107 -5.23 12.14 -6.90
CA CYS A 107 -6.29 12.77 -6.12
C CYS A 107 -6.32 14.25 -6.46
N VAL A 108 -7.36 14.66 -7.16
CA VAL A 108 -7.53 16.04 -7.65
C VAL A 108 -8.43 16.87 -6.76
N GLY A 109 -9.16 16.24 -5.83
CA GLY A 109 -10.03 16.95 -4.88
C GLY A 109 -10.21 16.20 -3.57
N VAL A 110 -10.32 16.97 -2.48
CA VAL A 110 -10.67 16.47 -1.15
C VAL A 110 -11.59 17.48 -0.50
N GLU A 111 -12.80 17.07 -0.14
CA GLU A 111 -13.81 17.93 0.46
C GLU A 111 -14.32 17.34 1.79
N ASP A 112 -14.33 18.16 2.83
CA ASP A 112 -14.90 17.82 4.13
C ASP A 112 -16.42 17.99 4.09
N GLN A 113 -17.16 16.92 4.29
CA GLN A 113 -18.61 16.88 4.29
C GLN A 113 -19.22 16.98 5.72
N GLY A 114 -18.44 17.41 6.71
CA GLY A 114 -18.92 17.59 8.09
C GLY A 114 -19.12 16.28 8.87
N GLY A 115 -18.33 15.25 8.57
CA GLY A 115 -18.38 13.93 9.23
C GLY A 115 -17.93 12.79 8.31
N SER A 116 -17.73 13.11 7.06
CA SER A 116 -17.14 12.23 6.04
C SER A 116 -16.30 13.08 5.08
N TRP A 117 -15.59 12.41 4.19
CA TRP A 117 -14.73 13.05 3.20
C TRP A 117 -15.09 12.56 1.81
N LEU A 118 -15.18 13.49 0.88
CA LEU A 118 -15.27 13.18 -0.55
C LEU A 118 -13.89 13.32 -1.16
N PHE A 119 -13.47 12.30 -1.91
CA PHE A 119 -12.20 12.30 -2.63
C PHE A 119 -12.46 12.13 -4.12
N ASP A 120 -11.92 13.03 -4.92
CA ASP A 120 -11.97 12.96 -6.37
C ASP A 120 -10.65 12.45 -6.92
N PHE A 121 -10.69 11.37 -7.69
CA PHE A 121 -9.52 10.76 -8.32
C PHE A 121 -9.62 10.85 -9.83
N GLN A 122 -8.51 11.21 -10.45
CA GLN A 122 -8.35 11.17 -11.91
C GLN A 122 -7.35 10.06 -12.27
N PHE A 123 -7.68 9.26 -13.27
CA PHE A 123 -6.83 8.20 -13.78
C PHE A 123 -7.00 8.08 -15.31
N SER A 124 -6.05 7.41 -15.99
CA SER A 124 -6.13 7.20 -17.43
C SER A 124 -7.16 6.11 -17.77
N ALA A 125 -8.03 6.39 -18.76
CA ALA A 125 -8.99 5.42 -19.27
C ALA A 125 -8.38 4.48 -20.35
N GLU A 126 -7.09 4.63 -20.66
CA GLU A 126 -6.43 3.88 -21.75
C GLU A 126 -6.12 2.43 -21.39
N ASP A 127 -6.05 2.10 -20.10
CA ASP A 127 -5.77 0.75 -19.63
C ASP A 127 -7.07 -0.01 -19.44
N GLN A 128 -7.75 -0.48 -20.43
CA GLN A 128 -8.86 -1.45 -20.46
C GLN A 128 -9.56 -1.82 -19.11
N ASN A 129 -9.32 -1.03 -18.05
CA ASN A 129 -9.88 -1.24 -16.73
C ASN A 129 -11.34 -0.79 -16.72
N LEU A 130 -12.25 -1.76 -16.65
CA LEU A 130 -13.68 -1.50 -16.59
C LEU A 130 -14.07 -1.03 -15.19
N ILE A 131 -14.30 0.26 -15.05
CA ILE A 131 -14.93 0.84 -13.87
C ILE A 131 -16.42 0.94 -14.13
N ILE A 132 -17.21 0.29 -13.29
CA ILE A 132 -18.66 0.31 -13.38
C ILE A 132 -19.25 1.19 -12.26
N GLU A 133 -20.36 1.84 -12.55
CA GLU A 133 -21.11 2.61 -11.56
C GLU A 133 -21.44 1.74 -10.33
N LYS A 134 -21.16 2.23 -9.12
CA LYS A 134 -21.30 1.52 -7.84
C LYS A 134 -20.42 0.26 -7.70
N GLY A 135 -19.44 0.09 -8.58
CA GLY A 135 -18.43 -0.96 -8.43
C GLY A 135 -17.48 -0.66 -7.26
N SER A 136 -16.88 -1.71 -6.71
CA SER A 136 -15.81 -1.55 -5.72
C SER A 136 -14.50 -1.26 -6.42
N LEU A 137 -13.89 -0.12 -6.11
CA LEU A 137 -12.56 0.26 -6.53
C LEU A 137 -11.65 0.29 -5.31
N CYS A 138 -10.58 -0.50 -5.34
CA CYS A 138 -9.56 -0.45 -4.30
C CYS A 138 -8.55 0.65 -4.64
N CYS A 139 -8.61 1.77 -3.94
CA CYS A 139 -7.61 2.82 -4.03
C CYS A 139 -6.42 2.44 -3.15
N LEU A 140 -5.47 1.68 -3.71
CA LEU A 140 -4.38 1.06 -2.97
C LEU A 140 -3.20 2.00 -2.71
N LEU A 141 -3.16 3.18 -3.32
CA LEU A 141 -1.93 3.96 -3.42
C LEU A 141 -2.06 5.39 -2.94
N TYR A 142 -3.24 5.90 -2.82
CA TYR A 142 -3.42 7.21 -2.28
C TYR A 142 -3.52 7.10 -0.76
N THR A 143 -2.43 7.45 -0.11
CA THR A 143 -2.52 7.93 1.25
C THR A 143 -3.08 9.34 1.19
N SER A 144 -4.39 9.48 1.12
CA SER A 144 -4.98 10.67 1.70
C SER A 144 -4.39 10.80 3.10
N PRO A 145 -3.92 11.97 3.50
CA PRO A 145 -3.69 12.16 4.92
C PRO A 145 -5.00 11.79 5.60
N SER A 146 -4.98 10.63 6.26
CA SER A 146 -6.08 10.23 7.11
C SER A 146 -6.40 11.41 8.01
N PRO A 147 -7.68 11.69 8.36
CA PRO A 147 -7.97 12.69 9.38
C PRO A 147 -7.19 12.52 10.67
N ARG A 148 -6.61 11.32 10.89
CA ARG A 148 -5.69 11.03 12.00
C ARG A 148 -4.25 11.53 11.78
N ASP A 149 -3.85 11.82 10.54
CA ASP A 149 -2.50 12.31 10.21
C ASP A 149 -2.40 13.84 10.21
N ARG A 150 -3.50 14.52 10.46
CA ARG A 150 -3.55 15.97 10.71
C ARG A 150 -3.50 16.20 12.24
N GLY A 151 -2.39 15.78 12.84
CA GLY A 151 -2.03 16.19 14.20
C GLY A 151 -1.55 17.62 14.23
#